data_274f8c7b7ec2796ce60f10bc24ec2485
#
_entry.id   274f8c7b7ec2796ce60f10bc24ec2485
#
_cell.length_a   1.000
_cell.length_b   1.000
_cell.length_c   1.000
_cell.angle_alpha   90.00
_cell.angle_beta   90.00
_cell.angle_gamma   90.00
#
_symmetry.space_group_name_H-M   'P 1'
#
loop_
_entity.id
_entity.type
_entity.pdbx_description
1 polymer ?
#
loop_
_entity_poly.entity_id
_entity_poly.type
_entity_poly.pdbx_seq_one_letter_code
_entity_poly.pdbx_strand_id
1 'polypeptide(L)'
;MEVNVKQAQKMFFSKSSFEMIYFEAFANALDAGATTFNINIELSAKEQIQNLSITIEDNGCGFTDEHFRKFSKLFDVDERTHKGLGRLVYLCYFDNVHIESVYDKNEKRIFDFDENFNGKSVIQDCQEEHTGTILKMYSFSGQKLGKNEYINPLYIKNALLENFYMKFYKAKNNGHPICVEIQTDIS
;
A
#
# COMPACT_ATOMS: atom_id res chain seq x y z
N MET A 1 -8.42 -24.62 2.47
CA MET A 1 -6.93 -24.70 2.47
C MET A 1 -6.44 -23.38 3.05
N GLU A 2 -5.93 -23.39 4.27
CA GLU A 2 -5.33 -22.17 4.85
C GLU A 2 -4.02 -21.91 4.12
N VAL A 3 -3.93 -20.77 3.48
CA VAL A 3 -2.71 -20.36 2.81
C VAL A 3 -1.78 -19.73 3.84
N ASN A 4 -0.64 -20.36 4.03
CA ASN A 4 0.39 -19.80 4.88
C ASN A 4 1.02 -18.57 4.19
N VAL A 5 0.70 -17.37 4.69
CA VAL A 5 1.20 -16.09 4.20
C VAL A 5 2.73 -16.09 4.07
N LYS A 6 3.45 -16.63 5.06
CA LYS A 6 4.93 -16.74 5.03
C LYS A 6 5.46 -17.61 3.90
N GLN A 7 4.76 -18.70 3.56
CA GLN A 7 5.15 -19.54 2.42
C GLN A 7 4.94 -18.81 1.11
N ALA A 8 3.82 -18.10 0.98
CA ALA A 8 3.53 -17.29 -0.20
C ALA A 8 4.54 -16.16 -0.39
N GLN A 9 4.91 -15.44 0.68
CA GLN A 9 5.97 -14.43 0.63
C GLN A 9 7.28 -15.00 0.11
N LYS A 10 7.75 -16.11 0.66
CA LYS A 10 9.00 -16.77 0.22
C LYS A 10 8.93 -17.21 -1.23
N MET A 11 7.80 -17.71 -1.68
CA MET A 11 7.64 -18.25 -3.02
C MET A 11 7.59 -17.16 -4.10
N PHE A 12 6.86 -16.07 -3.84
CA PHE A 12 6.58 -15.05 -4.85
C PHE A 12 7.47 -13.81 -4.74
N PHE A 13 7.96 -13.49 -3.55
CA PHE A 13 8.65 -12.22 -3.27
C PHE A 13 10.07 -12.36 -2.72
N SER A 14 10.68 -13.54 -2.80
CA SER A 14 12.04 -13.77 -2.29
C SER A 14 13.12 -12.85 -2.91
N LYS A 15 12.82 -12.21 -4.03
CA LYS A 15 13.69 -11.27 -4.75
C LYS A 15 13.07 -9.90 -4.97
N SER A 16 11.98 -9.56 -4.26
CA SER A 16 11.38 -8.24 -4.39
C SER A 16 12.32 -7.17 -3.85
N SER A 17 12.36 -6.01 -4.51
CA SER A 17 13.00 -4.82 -3.97
C SER A 17 12.02 -4.04 -3.10
N PHE A 18 12.55 -3.25 -2.15
CA PHE A 18 11.75 -2.46 -1.23
C PHE A 18 10.79 -1.48 -1.95
N GLU A 19 11.22 -0.91 -3.06
CA GLU A 19 10.43 0.03 -3.86
C GLU A 19 9.12 -0.56 -4.40
N MET A 20 9.00 -1.89 -4.46
CA MET A 20 7.75 -2.56 -4.86
C MET A 20 6.58 -2.23 -3.93
N ILE A 21 6.84 -1.82 -2.68
CA ILE A 21 5.82 -1.33 -1.75
C ILE A 21 5.10 -0.13 -2.36
N TYR A 22 5.85 0.84 -2.87
CA TYR A 22 5.28 2.05 -3.47
C TYR A 22 4.54 1.74 -4.77
N PHE A 23 5.07 0.83 -5.58
CA PHE A 23 4.45 0.46 -6.86
C PHE A 23 3.13 -0.25 -6.65
N GLU A 24 3.06 -1.18 -5.70
CA GLU A 24 1.81 -1.89 -5.38
C GLU A 24 0.76 -0.94 -4.81
N ALA A 25 1.16 -0.09 -3.83
CA ALA A 25 0.23 0.87 -3.24
C ALA A 25 -0.28 1.88 -4.29
N PHE A 26 0.60 2.39 -5.14
CA PHE A 26 0.21 3.34 -6.19
C PHE A 26 -0.69 2.70 -7.25
N ALA A 27 -0.40 1.47 -7.66
CA ALA A 27 -1.25 0.72 -8.60
C ALA A 27 -2.66 0.52 -8.02
N ASN A 28 -2.76 0.12 -6.75
CA ASN A 28 -4.03 -0.06 -6.06
C ASN A 28 -4.82 1.26 -5.92
N ALA A 29 -4.13 2.36 -5.61
CA ALA A 29 -4.74 3.70 -5.56
C ALA A 29 -5.30 4.11 -6.93
N LEU A 30 -4.55 3.87 -8.01
CA LEU A 30 -5.03 4.14 -9.37
C LEU A 30 -6.23 3.28 -9.76
N ASP A 31 -6.24 2.00 -9.39
CA ASP A 31 -7.37 1.10 -9.63
C ASP A 31 -8.61 1.50 -8.80
N ALA A 32 -8.41 2.15 -7.65
CA ALA A 32 -9.47 2.78 -6.85
C ALA A 32 -9.91 4.16 -7.38
N GLY A 33 -9.33 4.65 -8.46
CA GLY A 33 -9.66 5.94 -9.07
C GLY A 33 -9.06 7.15 -8.35
N ALA A 34 -8.02 6.96 -7.55
CA ALA A 34 -7.35 8.04 -6.84
C ALA A 34 -6.70 9.06 -7.79
N THR A 35 -6.79 10.34 -7.42
CA THR A 35 -6.10 11.46 -8.06
C THR A 35 -5.04 12.10 -7.15
N THR A 36 -5.05 11.75 -5.88
CA THR A 36 -4.06 12.19 -4.88
C THR A 36 -3.46 10.97 -4.20
N PHE A 37 -2.14 10.97 -4.06
CA PHE A 37 -1.37 9.89 -3.45
C PHE A 37 -0.23 10.48 -2.62
N ASN A 38 -0.28 10.30 -1.32
CA ASN A 38 0.66 10.85 -0.37
C ASN A 38 1.50 9.73 0.27
N ILE A 39 2.79 9.95 0.39
CA ILE A 39 3.73 9.05 1.07
C ILE A 39 4.39 9.84 2.18
N ASN A 40 4.27 9.39 3.41
CA ASN A 40 5.00 9.90 4.56
C ASN A 40 5.91 8.80 5.11
N ILE A 41 7.21 9.09 5.20
CA ILE A 41 8.24 8.17 5.66
C ILE A 41 8.82 8.74 6.94
N GLU A 42 8.70 8.01 8.02
CA GLU A 42 9.23 8.37 9.33
C GLU A 42 10.34 7.40 9.73
N LEU A 43 11.47 7.93 10.12
CA LEU A 43 12.61 7.17 10.65
C LEU A 43 13.18 7.88 11.86
N SER A 44 12.79 7.45 13.05
CA SER A 44 13.34 7.94 14.32
C SER A 44 14.66 7.25 14.61
N ALA A 45 15.73 8.02 14.79
CA ALA A 45 17.09 7.55 14.99
C ALA A 45 17.66 6.75 13.80
N LYS A 46 18.42 7.44 12.94
CA LYS A 46 19.00 6.92 11.68
C LYS A 46 19.72 5.58 11.77
N GLU A 47 20.21 5.21 12.95
CA GLU A 47 20.91 3.95 13.18
C GLU A 47 19.96 2.77 13.48
N GLN A 48 18.67 3.03 13.67
CA GLN A 48 17.68 2.03 14.05
C GLN A 48 16.60 1.90 12.97
N ILE A 49 16.95 1.26 11.87
CA ILE A 49 16.02 1.02 10.75
C ILE A 49 14.73 0.32 11.17
N GLN A 50 14.73 -0.37 12.31
CA GLN A 50 13.53 -1.01 12.88
C GLN A 50 12.43 0.00 13.24
N ASN A 51 12.81 1.28 13.42
CA ASN A 51 11.87 2.37 13.69
C ASN A 51 11.28 2.98 12.40
N LEU A 52 11.61 2.43 11.24
CA LEU A 52 11.03 2.88 9.97
C LEU A 52 9.53 2.59 9.96
N SER A 53 8.75 3.62 9.69
CA SER A 53 7.33 3.50 9.35
C SER A 53 7.03 4.25 8.05
N ILE A 54 6.05 3.74 7.32
CA ILE A 54 5.59 4.38 6.08
C ILE A 54 4.07 4.47 6.14
N THR A 55 3.55 5.67 5.97
CA THR A 55 2.13 5.92 5.80
C THR A 55 1.88 6.31 4.35
N ILE A 56 0.95 5.63 3.71
CA ILE A 56 0.50 5.92 2.35
C ILE A 56 -0.98 6.23 2.40
N GLU A 57 -1.37 7.33 1.78
CA GLU A 57 -2.75 7.81 1.74
C GLU A 57 -3.17 8.11 0.32
N ASP A 58 -4.37 7.70 -0.05
CA ASP A 58 -5.01 8.00 -1.33
C ASP A 58 -6.45 8.50 -1.13
N ASN A 59 -6.98 9.19 -2.13
CA ASN A 59 -8.35 9.68 -2.17
C ASN A 59 -9.25 8.85 -3.11
N GLY A 60 -8.96 7.58 -3.28
CA GLY A 60 -9.78 6.67 -4.10
C GLY A 60 -11.13 6.34 -3.48
N CYS A 61 -11.85 5.40 -4.08
CA CYS A 61 -13.19 4.99 -3.59
C CYS A 61 -13.16 4.18 -2.28
N GLY A 62 -11.99 3.90 -1.74
CA GLY A 62 -11.82 3.12 -0.51
C GLY A 62 -12.13 1.62 -0.65
N PHE A 63 -12.08 0.93 0.49
CA PHE A 63 -12.37 -0.50 0.58
C PHE A 63 -13.87 -0.77 0.72
N THR A 64 -14.60 -0.65 -0.38
CA THR A 64 -15.99 -1.15 -0.47
C THR A 64 -16.06 -2.63 -0.12
N ASP A 65 -17.24 -3.18 0.11
CA ASP A 65 -17.41 -4.61 0.39
C ASP A 65 -16.82 -5.49 -0.73
N GLU A 66 -16.97 -5.06 -1.97
CA GLU A 66 -16.41 -5.78 -3.12
C GLU A 66 -14.88 -5.75 -3.11
N HIS A 67 -14.27 -4.56 -2.90
CA HIS A 67 -12.83 -4.38 -2.85
C HIS A 67 -12.22 -5.12 -1.65
N PHE A 68 -12.87 -5.06 -0.48
CA PHE A 68 -12.42 -5.80 0.69
C PHE A 68 -12.51 -7.31 0.48
N ARG A 69 -13.59 -7.80 -0.11
CA ARG A 69 -13.73 -9.23 -0.44
C ARG A 69 -12.62 -9.69 -1.40
N LYS A 70 -12.28 -8.91 -2.43
CA LYS A 70 -11.15 -9.20 -3.33
C LYS A 70 -9.82 -9.16 -2.59
N PHE A 71 -9.63 -8.20 -1.71
CA PHE A 71 -8.43 -8.12 -0.87
C PHE A 71 -8.32 -9.30 0.10
N SER A 72 -9.40 -9.73 0.73
CA SER A 72 -9.39 -10.80 1.73
C SER A 72 -9.13 -12.19 1.13
N LYS A 73 -9.44 -12.38 -0.14
CA LYS A 73 -9.19 -13.63 -0.86
C LYS A 73 -7.78 -13.63 -1.45
N LEU A 74 -6.82 -14.13 -0.69
CA LEU A 74 -5.40 -14.17 -1.08
C LEU A 74 -5.13 -15.06 -2.30
N PHE A 75 -5.99 -16.05 -2.58
CA PHE A 75 -5.83 -17.00 -3.67
C PHE A 75 -7.22 -17.41 -4.15
N ASP A 76 -7.89 -16.57 -4.89
CA ASP A 76 -9.08 -17.01 -5.62
C ASP A 76 -8.60 -17.76 -6.86
N VAL A 77 -8.72 -19.10 -6.82
CA VAL A 77 -8.16 -20.03 -7.81
C VAL A 77 -8.81 -19.87 -9.18
N ASP A 78 -9.93 -19.17 -9.28
CA ASP A 78 -10.67 -18.96 -10.53
C ASP A 78 -10.13 -17.82 -11.40
N GLU A 79 -9.28 -16.95 -10.89
CA GLU A 79 -8.65 -15.93 -11.71
C GLU A 79 -7.27 -16.38 -12.19
N ARG A 80 -7.17 -16.72 -13.45
CA ARG A 80 -5.91 -17.06 -14.18
C ARG A 80 -4.91 -15.90 -14.24
N THR A 81 -5.12 -14.86 -13.48
CA THR A 81 -4.24 -13.71 -13.37
C THR A 81 -3.73 -13.63 -11.93
N HIS A 82 -2.42 -13.53 -11.74
CA HIS A 82 -1.75 -13.33 -10.45
C HIS A 82 -2.12 -12.01 -9.74
N LYS A 83 -3.27 -11.42 -10.06
CA LYS A 83 -3.80 -10.22 -9.43
C LYS A 83 -4.19 -10.52 -7.99
N GLY A 84 -3.69 -9.71 -7.08
CA GLY A 84 -4.01 -9.79 -5.66
C GLY A 84 -2.92 -10.38 -4.77
N LEU A 85 -1.79 -10.80 -5.32
CA LEU A 85 -0.63 -11.22 -4.53
C LEU A 85 0.30 -10.05 -4.19
N GLY A 86 0.26 -8.97 -4.96
CA GLY A 86 1.19 -7.84 -4.83
C GLY A 86 1.24 -7.26 -3.43
N ARG A 87 0.11 -7.17 -2.73
CA ARG A 87 0.04 -6.70 -1.34
C ARG A 87 0.91 -7.48 -0.35
N LEU A 88 1.27 -8.73 -0.66
CA LEU A 88 2.19 -9.51 0.18
C LEU A 88 3.58 -8.88 0.27
N VAL A 89 3.93 -7.99 -0.67
CA VAL A 89 5.20 -7.27 -0.63
C VAL A 89 5.33 -6.41 0.63
N TYR A 90 4.23 -5.86 1.15
CA TYR A 90 4.25 -5.08 2.39
C TYR A 90 4.80 -5.92 3.56
N LEU A 91 4.31 -7.16 3.67
CA LEU A 91 4.71 -8.09 4.74
C LEU A 91 6.12 -8.68 4.51
N CYS A 92 6.76 -8.45 3.37
CA CYS A 92 8.17 -8.80 3.17
C CYS A 92 9.12 -7.88 3.94
N TYR A 93 8.63 -6.70 4.34
CA TYR A 93 9.44 -5.66 4.97
C TYR A 93 8.87 -5.17 6.30
N PHE A 94 7.56 -5.26 6.52
CA PHE A 94 6.89 -4.83 7.74
C PHE A 94 6.08 -5.97 8.32
N ASP A 95 6.09 -6.12 9.64
CA ASP A 95 5.27 -7.14 10.31
C ASP A 95 3.80 -6.75 10.36
N ASN A 96 3.50 -5.45 10.31
CA ASN A 96 2.15 -4.93 10.48
C ASN A 96 1.82 -3.88 9.42
N VAL A 97 0.62 -4.00 8.85
CA VAL A 97 0.00 -2.98 7.98
C VAL A 97 -1.37 -2.67 8.54
N HIS A 98 -1.52 -1.51 9.17
CA HIS A 98 -2.81 -1.01 9.63
C HIS A 98 -3.50 -0.27 8.49
N ILE A 99 -4.75 -0.60 8.23
CA ILE A 99 -5.52 -0.04 7.11
C ILE A 99 -6.80 0.58 7.65
N GLU A 100 -6.97 1.86 7.35
CA GLU A 100 -8.20 2.60 7.55
C GLU A 100 -8.70 3.09 6.20
N SER A 101 -9.97 2.86 5.89
CA SER A 101 -10.52 3.26 4.61
C SER A 101 -11.95 3.76 4.75
N VAL A 102 -12.18 4.97 4.28
CA VAL A 102 -13.51 5.57 4.17
C VAL A 102 -14.08 5.24 2.80
N TYR A 103 -15.27 4.67 2.79
CA TYR A 103 -16.01 4.32 1.58
C TYR A 103 -17.50 4.68 1.76
N ASP A 104 -18.22 4.83 0.67
CA ASP A 104 -19.66 5.15 0.66
C ASP A 104 -20.06 6.34 1.55
N LYS A 105 -19.13 7.30 1.77
CA LYS A 105 -19.27 8.59 2.48
C LYS A 105 -19.50 8.52 3.99
N ASN A 106 -20.01 7.40 4.53
CA ASN A 106 -20.40 7.33 5.95
C ASN A 106 -19.81 6.11 6.66
N GLU A 107 -19.09 5.27 5.97
CA GLU A 107 -18.56 4.04 6.54
C GLU A 107 -17.04 4.02 6.47
N LYS A 108 -16.42 3.71 7.60
CA LYS A 108 -15.00 3.52 7.75
C LYS A 108 -14.70 2.07 8.06
N ARG A 109 -13.92 1.43 7.20
CA ARG A 109 -13.42 0.07 7.39
C ARG A 109 -12.03 0.10 7.97
N ILE A 110 -11.81 -0.67 9.04
CA ILE A 110 -10.53 -0.76 9.74
C ILE A 110 -10.14 -2.23 9.85
N PHE A 111 -8.90 -2.54 9.50
CA PHE A 111 -8.35 -3.87 9.65
C PHE A 111 -6.83 -3.85 9.66
N ASP A 112 -6.24 -4.87 10.29
CA ASP A 112 -4.81 -5.11 10.26
C ASP A 112 -4.51 -6.22 9.26
N PHE A 113 -3.50 -5.98 8.42
CA PHE A 113 -2.97 -6.95 7.49
C PHE A 113 -1.58 -7.38 7.96
N ASP A 114 -1.52 -8.54 8.55
CA ASP A 114 -0.33 -9.20 9.09
C ASP A 114 -0.30 -10.68 8.70
N GLU A 115 0.62 -11.44 9.27
CA GLU A 115 0.72 -12.89 9.01
C GLU A 115 -0.51 -13.69 9.48
N ASN A 116 -1.29 -13.14 10.41
CA ASN A 116 -2.48 -13.77 11.01
C ASN A 116 -3.79 -13.24 10.41
N PHE A 117 -3.71 -12.43 9.34
CA PHE A 117 -4.88 -11.85 8.71
C PHE A 117 -5.90 -12.91 8.30
N ASN A 118 -7.11 -12.79 8.80
CA ASN A 118 -8.17 -13.78 8.69
C ASN A 118 -9.36 -13.32 7.83
N GLY A 119 -9.19 -12.21 7.06
CA GLY A 119 -10.24 -11.66 6.20
C GLY A 119 -11.34 -10.93 6.95
N LYS A 120 -11.14 -10.53 8.20
CA LYS A 120 -12.10 -9.76 8.99
C LYS A 120 -11.71 -8.29 9.03
N SER A 121 -12.73 -7.43 9.15
CA SER A 121 -12.59 -5.99 9.36
C SER A 121 -13.65 -5.50 10.33
N VAL A 122 -13.41 -4.34 10.91
CA VAL A 122 -14.40 -3.59 11.68
C VAL A 122 -14.95 -2.49 10.79
N ILE A 123 -16.26 -2.30 10.78
CA ILE A 123 -16.93 -1.19 10.10
C ILE A 123 -17.46 -0.25 11.19
N GLN A 124 -17.21 1.04 11.02
CA GLN A 124 -17.66 2.10 11.91
C GLN A 124 -18.34 3.19 11.09
N ASP A 125 -19.36 3.79 11.67
CA ASP A 125 -19.94 5.01 11.12
C ASP A 125 -18.91 6.15 11.23
N CYS A 126 -18.74 6.93 10.18
CA CYS A 126 -17.91 8.12 10.17
C CYS A 126 -18.66 9.29 9.54
N GLN A 127 -18.17 10.51 9.79
CA GLN A 127 -18.69 11.74 9.17
C GLN A 127 -17.55 12.37 8.33
N GLU A 128 -17.02 11.60 7.41
CA GLU A 128 -15.97 12.06 6.51
C GLU A 128 -16.58 12.56 5.19
N GLU A 129 -16.09 13.69 4.71
CA GLU A 129 -16.59 14.26 3.45
C GLU A 129 -16.05 13.52 2.21
N HIS A 130 -14.91 12.85 2.36
CA HIS A 130 -14.16 12.24 1.26
C HIS A 130 -13.86 10.77 1.52
N THR A 131 -13.91 9.99 0.46
CA THR A 131 -13.45 8.60 0.47
C THR A 131 -11.93 8.55 0.30
N GLY A 132 -11.32 7.44 0.72
CA GLY A 132 -9.90 7.21 0.57
C GLY A 132 -9.40 6.07 1.43
N THR A 133 -8.10 5.80 1.35
CA THR A 133 -7.46 4.75 2.14
C THR A 133 -6.16 5.24 2.74
N ILE A 134 -5.92 4.89 3.99
CA ILE A 134 -4.67 5.07 4.71
C ILE A 134 -4.07 3.70 5.01
N LEU A 135 -2.86 3.48 4.53
CA LEU A 135 -2.03 2.30 4.82
C LEU A 135 -0.88 2.75 5.73
N LYS A 136 -0.82 2.26 6.96
CA LYS A 136 0.30 2.50 7.87
C LYS A 136 1.09 1.22 8.08
N MET A 137 2.30 1.18 7.54
CA MET A 137 3.25 0.08 7.67
C MET A 137 4.24 0.39 8.78
N TYR A 138 4.41 -0.53 9.72
CA TYR A 138 5.30 -0.36 10.87
C TYR A 138 5.87 -1.70 11.35
N SER A 139 6.80 -1.63 12.32
CA SER A 139 7.57 -2.81 12.75
C SER A 139 8.38 -3.38 11.57
N PHE A 140 9.34 -2.58 11.09
CA PHE A 140 10.21 -3.00 10.00
C PHE A 140 10.99 -4.25 10.40
N SER A 141 10.71 -5.37 9.74
CA SER A 141 11.32 -6.69 9.98
C SER A 141 12.32 -7.08 8.91
N GLY A 142 12.46 -6.27 7.86
CA GLY A 142 13.44 -6.47 6.82
C GLY A 142 14.86 -6.45 7.38
N GLN A 143 15.71 -7.41 6.96
CA GLN A 143 17.09 -7.45 7.43
C GLN A 143 17.89 -6.22 6.99
N LYS A 144 17.57 -5.67 5.82
CA LYS A 144 18.17 -4.46 5.24
C LYS A 144 17.18 -3.80 4.30
N LEU A 145 17.21 -2.47 4.27
CA LEU A 145 16.47 -1.69 3.28
C LEU A 145 16.93 -2.01 1.83
N GLY A 146 18.12 -2.56 1.68
CA GLY A 146 18.76 -2.83 0.40
C GLY A 146 19.56 -1.62 -0.08
N LYS A 147 18.90 -0.49 -0.29
CA LYS A 147 19.51 0.77 -0.66
C LYS A 147 18.86 1.92 0.14
N ASN A 148 19.67 2.84 0.67
CA ASN A 148 19.16 4.00 1.40
C ASN A 148 18.33 4.95 0.51
N GLU A 149 18.53 4.90 -0.80
CA GLU A 149 17.75 5.68 -1.76
C GLU A 149 16.28 5.33 -1.79
N TYR A 150 15.88 4.12 -1.35
CA TYR A 150 14.48 3.69 -1.32
C TYR A 150 13.59 4.48 -0.36
N ILE A 151 14.16 5.27 0.54
CA ILE A 151 13.45 6.21 1.40
C ILE A 151 13.73 7.68 1.01
N ASN A 152 14.40 7.91 -0.13
CA ASN A 152 14.66 9.24 -0.64
C ASN A 152 13.49 9.71 -1.52
N PRO A 153 12.88 10.88 -1.24
CA PRO A 153 11.73 11.39 -2.00
C PRO A 153 11.99 11.54 -3.50
N LEU A 154 13.18 11.99 -3.88
CA LEU A 154 13.53 12.18 -5.28
C LEU A 154 13.64 10.84 -6.03
N TYR A 155 14.23 9.84 -5.37
CA TYR A 155 14.29 8.50 -5.93
C TYR A 155 12.88 7.91 -6.14
N ILE A 156 12.03 7.96 -5.10
CA ILE A 156 10.67 7.42 -5.16
C ILE A 156 9.86 8.12 -6.26
N LYS A 157 9.96 9.45 -6.35
CA LYS A 157 9.32 10.23 -7.41
C LYS A 157 9.72 9.73 -8.80
N ASN A 158 11.03 9.59 -9.04
CA ASN A 158 11.53 9.16 -10.34
C ASN A 158 11.11 7.72 -10.65
N ALA A 159 11.19 6.81 -9.67
CA ALA A 159 10.76 5.42 -9.83
C ALA A 159 9.25 5.31 -10.16
N LEU A 160 8.39 6.08 -9.50
CA LEU A 160 6.97 6.13 -9.83
C LEU A 160 6.72 6.70 -11.22
N LEU A 161 7.41 7.79 -11.60
CA LEU A 161 7.28 8.37 -12.93
C LEU A 161 7.72 7.40 -14.03
N GLU A 162 8.82 6.68 -13.85
CA GLU A 162 9.32 5.70 -14.82
C GLU A 162 8.35 4.53 -15.00
N ASN A 163 7.86 3.97 -13.87
CA ASN A 163 7.01 2.79 -13.93
C ASN A 163 5.58 3.09 -14.36
N PHE A 164 5.07 4.30 -14.07
CA PHE A 164 3.68 4.68 -14.33
C PHE A 164 3.53 5.85 -15.30
N TYR A 165 4.56 6.14 -16.11
CA TYR A 165 4.56 7.27 -17.05
C TYR A 165 3.29 7.38 -17.88
N MET A 166 2.84 6.28 -18.48
CA MET A 166 1.65 6.29 -19.33
C MET A 166 0.36 6.57 -18.56
N LYS A 167 0.30 6.22 -17.27
CA LYS A 167 -0.84 6.54 -16.40
C LYS A 167 -0.88 8.03 -16.10
N PHE A 168 0.25 8.63 -15.71
CA PHE A 168 0.37 10.08 -15.52
C PHE A 168 0.05 10.87 -16.79
N TYR A 169 0.59 10.45 -17.91
CA TYR A 169 0.35 11.10 -19.21
C TYR A 169 -1.13 11.10 -19.59
N LYS A 170 -1.80 9.95 -19.50
CA LYS A 170 -3.22 9.81 -19.80
C LYS A 170 -4.08 10.64 -18.84
N ALA A 171 -3.81 10.58 -17.53
CA ALA A 171 -4.54 11.34 -16.53
C ALA A 171 -4.45 12.85 -16.79
N LYS A 172 -3.26 13.36 -17.08
CA LYS A 172 -3.05 14.76 -17.43
C LYS A 172 -3.84 15.18 -18.67
N ASN A 173 -3.80 14.36 -19.74
CA ASN A 173 -4.49 14.69 -20.99
C ASN A 173 -6.02 14.62 -20.87
N ASN A 174 -6.53 13.81 -19.94
CA ASN A 174 -7.96 13.70 -19.65
C ASN A 174 -8.47 14.79 -18.68
N GLY A 175 -7.60 15.73 -18.26
CA GLY A 175 -7.99 16.82 -17.35
C GLY A 175 -8.05 16.43 -15.87
N HIS A 176 -7.62 15.23 -15.52
CA HIS A 176 -7.58 14.71 -14.13
C HIS A 176 -6.16 14.33 -13.73
N PRO A 177 -5.24 15.30 -13.58
CA PRO A 177 -3.85 15.02 -13.24
C PRO A 177 -3.76 14.31 -11.88
N ILE A 178 -2.83 13.36 -11.80
CA ILE A 178 -2.52 12.68 -10.54
C ILE A 178 -1.48 13.51 -9.80
N CYS A 179 -1.77 13.84 -8.54
CA CYS A 179 -0.86 14.52 -7.62
C CYS A 179 -0.20 13.49 -6.69
N VAL A 180 1.12 13.55 -6.57
CA VAL A 180 1.88 12.70 -5.66
C VAL A 180 2.72 13.59 -4.75
N GLU A 181 2.54 13.46 -3.43
CA GLU A 181 3.35 14.11 -2.42
C GLU A 181 4.18 13.07 -1.67
N ILE A 182 5.46 13.39 -1.43
CA ILE A 182 6.37 12.49 -0.71
C ILE A 182 7.09 13.33 0.35
N GLN A 183 6.88 12.96 1.60
CA GLN A 183 7.48 13.61 2.75
C GLN A 183 8.34 12.61 3.52
N THR A 184 9.41 13.11 4.13
CA THR A 184 10.28 12.33 5.01
C THR A 184 10.58 13.11 6.27
N ASP A 185 10.40 12.44 7.41
CA ASP A 185 10.87 12.90 8.72
C ASP A 185 11.92 11.90 9.21
N ILE A 186 13.18 12.30 9.07
CA ILE A 186 14.35 11.49 9.44
C ILE A 186 15.14 12.28 10.47
N SER A 187 14.98 11.90 11.73
CA SER A 187 15.62 12.53 12.89
C SER A 187 16.83 11.74 13.41
#